data_4ca53afe2a40cdd49d39246363bc4e87
#
_entry.id   4ca53afe2a40cdd49d39246363bc4e87
#
_cell.length_a   1.000
_cell.length_b   1.000
_cell.length_c   1.000
_cell.angle_alpha   90.00
_cell.angle_beta   90.00
_cell.angle_gamma   90.00
#
_symmetry.space_group_name_H-M   'P 1'
#
loop_
_entity.id
_entity.type
_entity.pdbx_description
1 polymer ?
#
loop_
_entity_poly.entity_id
_entity_poly.type
_entity_poly.pdbx_seq_one_letter_code
_entity_poly.pdbx_strand_id
1 'polypeptide(L)'
;MSDSPHYLQPYQEAVENYGGTFDATLWHSKEGQVKRFEVFCSFANFANHSILDVGCGIGDFAQYLIEKQINYSSFHGIDAMAEMINTANTRSFPNARFSVVDIVKTLDDLPRVDWITCSGTLNAMGEPLAIKIIDNLYAHCTLGLAFNFLSDQSRRDPNSESLEPASRFHTVGILEHVLQKTPHVAFTQTYMEGHDATIVMTKNKLDQ
;
A
#
# COMPACT_ATOMS: atom_id res chain seq x y z
N MET A 1 4.77 -20.67 -21.14
CA MET A 1 4.50 -20.51 -19.69
C MET A 1 5.15 -19.21 -19.31
N SER A 2 4.41 -18.23 -18.82
CA SER A 2 4.99 -16.93 -18.49
C SER A 2 5.87 -17.10 -17.26
N ASP A 3 7.12 -16.67 -17.36
CA ASP A 3 8.11 -16.66 -16.27
C ASP A 3 7.82 -15.51 -15.28
N SER A 4 6.53 -15.34 -14.94
CA SER A 4 6.09 -14.28 -14.03
C SER A 4 6.52 -14.58 -12.61
N PRO A 5 7.02 -13.59 -11.87
CA PRO A 5 7.36 -13.76 -10.47
C PRO A 5 6.17 -14.29 -9.67
N HIS A 6 6.40 -15.20 -8.75
CA HIS A 6 5.35 -15.88 -7.98
C HIS A 6 4.38 -14.90 -7.28
N TYR A 7 4.85 -13.73 -6.80
CA TYR A 7 4.02 -12.71 -6.15
C TYR A 7 3.04 -11.99 -7.08
N LEU A 8 3.26 -12.00 -8.40
CA LEU A 8 2.36 -11.38 -9.38
C LEU A 8 1.32 -12.34 -9.94
N GLN A 9 1.57 -13.65 -9.88
CA GLN A 9 0.71 -14.66 -10.48
C GLN A 9 -0.77 -14.55 -10.05
N PRO A 10 -1.11 -14.39 -8.76
CA PRO A 10 -2.51 -14.26 -8.34
C PRO A 10 -3.20 -13.02 -8.91
N TYR A 11 -2.48 -11.91 -9.02
CA TYR A 11 -3.02 -10.67 -9.61
C TYR A 11 -3.19 -10.78 -11.12
N GLN A 12 -2.31 -11.51 -11.82
CA GLN A 12 -2.45 -11.79 -13.24
C GLN A 12 -3.70 -12.64 -13.52
N GLU A 13 -3.90 -13.72 -12.74
CA GLU A 13 -5.11 -14.54 -12.83
C GLU A 13 -6.38 -13.73 -12.50
N ALA A 14 -6.31 -12.85 -11.51
CA ALA A 14 -7.44 -11.98 -11.16
C ALA A 14 -7.76 -10.98 -12.29
N VAL A 15 -6.75 -10.37 -12.90
CA VAL A 15 -6.92 -9.46 -14.04
C VAL A 15 -7.45 -10.19 -15.28
N GLU A 16 -7.00 -11.41 -15.56
CA GLU A 16 -7.53 -12.24 -16.65
C GLU A 16 -9.03 -12.54 -16.45
N ASN A 17 -9.47 -12.74 -15.20
CA ASN A 17 -10.86 -13.07 -14.89
C ASN A 17 -11.77 -11.85 -14.78
N TYR A 18 -11.27 -10.73 -14.21
CA TYR A 18 -12.08 -9.57 -13.82
C TYR A 18 -11.69 -8.27 -14.55
N GLY A 19 -10.63 -8.29 -15.37
CA GLY A 19 -10.10 -7.07 -16.00
C GLY A 19 -9.59 -6.07 -14.98
N GLY A 20 -9.52 -4.79 -15.36
CA GLY A 20 -9.13 -3.70 -14.47
C GLY A 20 -10.29 -3.23 -13.58
N THR A 21 -10.86 -4.12 -12.77
CA THR A 21 -11.96 -3.80 -11.85
C THR A 21 -11.53 -3.93 -10.39
N PHE A 22 -12.41 -3.54 -9.46
CA PHE A 22 -12.17 -3.71 -8.03
C PHE A 22 -11.91 -5.18 -7.65
N ASP A 23 -12.63 -6.12 -8.25
CA ASP A 23 -12.50 -7.55 -7.92
C ASP A 23 -11.09 -8.10 -8.23
N ALA A 24 -10.41 -7.55 -9.23
CA ALA A 24 -9.03 -7.91 -9.57
C ALA A 24 -7.98 -7.35 -8.57
N THR A 25 -8.36 -6.43 -7.67
CA THR A 25 -7.47 -5.97 -6.59
C THR A 25 -7.31 -7.00 -5.47
N LEU A 26 -8.10 -8.08 -5.48
CA LEU A 26 -8.16 -9.12 -4.44
C LEU A 26 -8.52 -8.59 -3.04
N TRP A 27 -9.12 -7.40 -2.95
CA TRP A 27 -9.69 -6.92 -1.70
C TRP A 27 -11.00 -7.65 -1.39
N HIS A 28 -11.15 -8.05 -0.13
CA HIS A 28 -12.38 -8.71 0.31
C HIS A 28 -13.60 -7.78 0.24
N SER A 29 -13.42 -6.48 0.52
CA SER A 29 -14.51 -5.47 0.45
C SER A 29 -13.97 -4.07 0.27
N LYS A 30 -14.79 -3.19 -0.32
CA LYS A 30 -14.50 -1.75 -0.44
C LYS A 30 -14.44 -1.07 0.92
N GLU A 31 -15.29 -1.47 1.85
CA GLU A 31 -15.32 -0.95 3.23
C GLU A 31 -14.00 -1.24 3.94
N GLY A 32 -13.47 -2.45 3.79
CA GLY A 32 -12.18 -2.85 4.33
C GLY A 32 -11.02 -2.05 3.73
N GLN A 33 -11.05 -1.80 2.42
CA GLN A 33 -10.05 -0.96 1.74
C GLN A 33 -10.11 0.49 2.25
N VAL A 34 -11.31 1.09 2.27
CA VAL A 34 -11.53 2.47 2.76
C VAL A 34 -11.06 2.62 4.20
N LYS A 35 -11.31 1.62 5.04
CA LYS A 35 -10.88 1.65 6.44
C LYS A 35 -9.35 1.79 6.59
N ARG A 36 -8.58 1.16 5.73
CA ARG A 36 -7.11 1.30 5.70
C ARG A 36 -6.67 2.69 5.27
N PHE A 37 -7.36 3.29 4.30
CA PHE A 37 -7.12 4.67 3.89
C PHE A 37 -7.45 5.69 5.01
N GLU A 38 -8.54 5.47 5.74
CA GLU A 38 -8.88 6.26 6.94
C GLU A 38 -7.75 6.23 7.96
N VAL A 39 -7.20 5.04 8.21
CA VAL A 39 -6.09 4.86 9.16
C VAL A 39 -4.84 5.60 8.68
N PHE A 40 -4.49 5.54 7.39
CA PHE A 40 -3.38 6.33 6.84
C PHE A 40 -3.58 7.82 7.10
N CYS A 41 -4.75 8.36 6.75
CA CYS A 41 -5.07 9.78 6.93
C CYS A 41 -5.19 10.22 8.40
N SER A 42 -5.35 9.29 9.35
CA SER A 42 -5.36 9.61 10.78
C SER A 42 -3.96 9.86 11.36
N PHE A 43 -2.91 9.37 10.68
CA PHE A 43 -1.51 9.50 11.11
C PHE A 43 -0.65 10.34 10.15
N ALA A 44 -1.09 10.56 8.92
CA ALA A 44 -0.33 11.24 7.89
C ALA A 44 -1.15 12.38 7.28
N ASN A 45 -0.55 13.56 7.14
CA ASN A 45 -1.16 14.67 6.41
C ASN A 45 -0.70 14.65 4.96
N PHE A 46 -1.61 14.34 4.05
CA PHE A 46 -1.35 14.30 2.61
C PHE A 46 -1.67 15.61 1.88
N ALA A 47 -2.29 16.59 2.57
CA ALA A 47 -2.68 17.85 1.95
C ALA A 47 -1.46 18.67 1.51
N ASN A 48 -1.48 19.15 0.26
CA ASN A 48 -0.43 19.94 -0.38
C ASN A 48 0.92 19.23 -0.56
N HIS A 49 0.97 17.90 -0.40
CA HIS A 49 2.18 17.09 -0.55
C HIS A 49 2.16 16.26 -1.83
N SER A 50 3.34 15.88 -2.30
CA SER A 50 3.54 14.90 -3.36
C SER A 50 3.42 13.48 -2.80
N ILE A 51 2.68 12.61 -3.50
CA ILE A 51 2.39 11.23 -3.07
C ILE A 51 2.84 10.25 -4.15
N LEU A 52 3.52 9.19 -3.75
CA LEU A 52 3.71 7.97 -4.53
C LEU A 52 2.90 6.84 -3.87
N ASP A 53 1.94 6.27 -4.59
CA ASP A 53 1.13 5.14 -4.13
C ASP A 53 1.58 3.85 -4.81
N VAL A 54 2.14 2.93 -4.04
CA VAL A 54 2.74 1.69 -4.51
C VAL A 54 1.74 0.54 -4.42
N GLY A 55 1.48 -0.12 -5.56
CA GLY A 55 0.38 -1.07 -5.69
C GLY A 55 -0.97 -0.34 -5.71
N CYS A 56 -1.05 0.73 -6.49
CA CYS A 56 -2.20 1.65 -6.49
C CYS A 56 -3.50 1.03 -7.07
N GLY A 57 -3.42 -0.14 -7.70
CA GLY A 57 -4.55 -0.77 -8.37
C GLY A 57 -5.20 0.19 -9.39
N ILE A 58 -6.50 0.34 -9.28
CA ILE A 58 -7.29 1.24 -10.13
C ILE A 58 -7.33 2.70 -9.64
N GLY A 59 -6.47 3.09 -8.68
CA GLY A 59 -6.36 4.46 -8.16
C GLY A 59 -7.36 4.81 -7.06
N ASP A 60 -7.80 3.83 -6.27
CA ASP A 60 -8.84 4.04 -5.25
C ASP A 60 -8.39 4.94 -4.10
N PHE A 61 -7.09 4.97 -3.77
CA PHE A 61 -6.60 5.91 -2.76
C PHE A 61 -6.65 7.36 -3.25
N ALA A 62 -6.33 7.62 -4.53
CA ALA A 62 -6.51 8.95 -5.12
C ALA A 62 -7.98 9.39 -5.08
N GLN A 63 -8.91 8.50 -5.44
CA GLN A 63 -10.35 8.76 -5.33
C GLN A 63 -10.77 9.09 -3.89
N TYR A 64 -10.32 8.30 -2.93
CA TYR A 64 -10.60 8.52 -1.52
C TYR A 64 -10.13 9.89 -1.04
N LEU A 65 -8.91 10.32 -1.38
CA LEU A 65 -8.38 11.63 -1.01
C LEU A 65 -9.25 12.77 -1.57
N ILE A 66 -9.69 12.65 -2.82
CA ILE A 66 -10.58 13.63 -3.47
C ILE A 66 -11.94 13.69 -2.75
N GLU A 67 -12.57 12.55 -2.46
CA GLU A 67 -13.84 12.46 -1.76
C GLU A 67 -13.77 13.08 -0.35
N LYS A 68 -12.63 12.95 0.31
CA LYS A 68 -12.34 13.57 1.62
C LYS A 68 -11.86 15.02 1.51
N GLN A 69 -11.82 15.59 0.31
CA GLN A 69 -11.34 16.96 0.04
C GLN A 69 -9.89 17.20 0.51
N ILE A 70 -9.06 16.16 0.48
CA ILE A 70 -7.63 16.21 0.76
C ILE A 70 -6.90 16.54 -0.54
N ASN A 71 -6.58 17.81 -0.76
CA ASN A 71 -5.92 18.28 -1.99
C ASN A 71 -4.41 18.02 -1.91
N TYR A 72 -3.93 16.99 -2.61
CA TYR A 72 -2.50 16.74 -2.78
C TYR A 72 -1.88 17.66 -3.84
N SER A 73 -0.56 17.90 -3.78
CA SER A 73 0.15 18.69 -4.80
C SER A 73 0.36 17.90 -6.10
N SER A 74 0.71 16.62 -5.97
CA SER A 74 0.80 15.66 -7.07
C SER A 74 0.60 14.24 -6.56
N PHE A 75 0.07 13.37 -7.40
CA PHE A 75 -0.13 11.95 -7.10
C PHE A 75 0.46 11.09 -8.23
N HIS A 76 1.31 10.15 -7.88
CA HIS A 76 1.81 9.15 -8.80
C HIS A 76 1.45 7.76 -8.28
N GLY A 77 0.50 7.09 -8.93
CA GLY A 77 0.18 5.70 -8.67
C GLY A 77 1.03 4.77 -9.52
N ILE A 78 1.59 3.74 -8.94
CA ILE A 78 2.32 2.68 -9.64
C ILE A 78 1.73 1.31 -9.30
N ASP A 79 1.59 0.46 -10.31
CA ASP A 79 1.13 -0.92 -10.18
C ASP A 79 1.77 -1.79 -11.26
N ALA A 80 1.98 -3.07 -10.98
CA ALA A 80 2.56 -4.00 -11.94
C ALA A 80 1.55 -4.46 -13.01
N MET A 81 0.24 -4.32 -12.76
CA MET A 81 -0.83 -4.76 -13.66
C MET A 81 -1.25 -3.64 -14.61
N ALA A 82 -0.99 -3.82 -15.92
CA ALA A 82 -1.31 -2.84 -16.94
C ALA A 82 -2.81 -2.52 -17.02
N GLU A 83 -3.67 -3.50 -16.82
CA GLU A 83 -5.12 -3.35 -16.86
C GLU A 83 -5.63 -2.46 -15.72
N MET A 84 -5.02 -2.57 -14.52
CA MET A 84 -5.31 -1.69 -13.39
C MET A 84 -4.93 -0.25 -13.71
N ILE A 85 -3.74 -0.05 -14.24
CA ILE A 85 -3.23 1.28 -14.63
C ILE A 85 -4.06 1.88 -15.76
N ASN A 86 -4.47 1.07 -16.74
CA ASN A 86 -5.38 1.54 -17.80
C ASN A 86 -6.70 2.06 -17.20
N THR A 87 -7.30 1.32 -16.27
CA THR A 87 -8.50 1.77 -15.56
C THR A 87 -8.24 3.05 -14.77
N ALA A 88 -7.16 3.12 -13.98
CA ALA A 88 -6.80 4.30 -13.21
C ALA A 88 -6.67 5.55 -14.11
N ASN A 89 -6.05 5.42 -15.29
CA ASN A 89 -5.87 6.51 -16.24
C ASN A 89 -7.20 6.99 -16.86
N THR A 90 -8.26 6.17 -16.90
CA THR A 90 -9.59 6.62 -17.38
C THR A 90 -10.33 7.47 -16.35
N ARG A 91 -9.97 7.42 -15.09
CA ARG A 91 -10.70 8.07 -13.98
C ARG A 91 -10.43 9.58 -13.84
N SER A 92 -9.47 10.13 -14.59
CA SER A 92 -9.21 11.59 -14.72
C SER A 92 -9.04 12.33 -13.39
N PHE A 93 -8.20 11.83 -12.51
CA PHE A 93 -7.89 12.47 -11.22
C PHE A 93 -7.04 13.73 -11.40
N PRO A 94 -7.33 14.86 -10.70
CA PRO A 94 -6.56 16.08 -10.81
C PRO A 94 -5.12 15.87 -10.30
N ASN A 95 -4.13 16.41 -11.00
CA ASN A 95 -2.71 16.34 -10.64
C ASN A 95 -2.17 14.91 -10.40
N ALA A 96 -2.81 13.90 -10.99
CA ALA A 96 -2.44 12.51 -10.86
C ALA A 96 -1.95 11.92 -12.16
N ARG A 97 -1.03 10.96 -12.05
CA ARG A 97 -0.58 10.09 -13.14
C ARG A 97 -0.45 8.67 -12.63
N PHE A 98 -0.60 7.71 -13.52
CA PHE A 98 -0.47 6.30 -13.20
C PHE A 98 0.45 5.61 -14.20
N SER A 99 1.32 4.72 -13.72
CA SER A 99 2.32 4.06 -14.54
C SER A 99 2.45 2.57 -14.20
N VAL A 100 2.65 1.75 -15.22
CA VAL A 100 2.94 0.32 -15.03
C VAL A 100 4.36 0.17 -14.53
N VAL A 101 4.52 -0.23 -13.28
CA VAL A 101 5.83 -0.41 -12.63
C VAL A 101 5.76 -1.61 -11.69
N ASP A 102 6.65 -2.57 -11.90
CA ASP A 102 6.90 -3.64 -10.94
C ASP A 102 7.91 -3.14 -9.90
N ILE A 103 7.43 -2.84 -8.70
CA ILE A 103 8.23 -2.26 -7.62
C ILE A 103 9.45 -3.11 -7.27
N VAL A 104 9.37 -4.43 -7.38
CA VAL A 104 10.48 -5.33 -7.06
C VAL A 104 11.63 -5.18 -8.04
N LYS A 105 11.34 -4.81 -9.31
CA LYS A 105 12.35 -4.65 -10.36
C LYS A 105 12.94 -3.23 -10.41
N THR A 106 12.29 -2.24 -9.78
CA THR A 106 12.61 -0.83 -9.95
C THR A 106 12.87 -0.10 -8.64
N LEU A 107 13.22 -0.85 -7.58
CA LEU A 107 13.43 -0.28 -6.24
C LEU A 107 14.39 0.92 -6.21
N ASP A 108 15.47 0.87 -7.00
CA ASP A 108 16.53 1.90 -6.99
C ASP A 108 16.19 3.14 -7.85
N ASP A 109 15.13 3.08 -8.67
CA ASP A 109 14.77 4.13 -9.64
C ASP A 109 13.51 4.92 -9.23
N LEU A 110 13.10 4.87 -7.97
CA LEU A 110 11.92 5.57 -7.50
C LEU A 110 12.14 7.09 -7.41
N PRO A 111 11.12 7.90 -7.73
CA PRO A 111 11.20 9.33 -7.53
C PRO A 111 11.23 9.67 -6.02
N ARG A 112 11.89 10.75 -5.65
CA ARG A 112 11.73 11.33 -4.32
C ARG A 112 10.44 12.12 -4.23
N VAL A 113 9.63 11.80 -3.23
CA VAL A 113 8.33 12.45 -2.97
C VAL A 113 8.17 12.71 -1.47
N ASP A 114 7.15 13.48 -1.09
CA ASP A 114 6.90 13.76 0.31
C ASP A 114 6.40 12.53 1.05
N TRP A 115 5.34 11.92 0.55
CA TRP A 115 4.74 10.75 1.14
C TRP A 115 4.77 9.55 0.18
N ILE A 116 5.04 8.39 0.72
CA ILE A 116 4.83 7.13 0.02
C ILE A 116 3.74 6.35 0.76
N THR A 117 2.82 5.75 0.01
CA THR A 117 1.80 4.84 0.54
C THR A 117 1.94 3.46 -0.10
N CYS A 118 1.65 2.41 0.69
CA CYS A 118 1.67 1.04 0.22
C CYS A 118 0.59 0.24 0.96
N SER A 119 -0.59 0.09 0.33
CA SER A 119 -1.75 -0.53 0.96
C SER A 119 -2.10 -1.88 0.32
N GLY A 120 -2.05 -2.95 1.10
CA GLY A 120 -2.42 -4.30 0.66
C GLY A 120 -1.44 -5.00 -0.28
N THR A 121 -0.37 -4.36 -0.66
CA THR A 121 0.55 -4.85 -1.69
C THR A 121 1.58 -5.85 -1.16
N LEU A 122 2.03 -5.66 0.09
CA LEU A 122 3.19 -6.38 0.63
C LEU A 122 2.90 -7.86 0.92
N ASN A 123 1.68 -8.21 1.28
CA ASN A 123 1.34 -9.52 1.84
C ASN A 123 1.54 -10.71 0.89
N ALA A 124 1.49 -10.49 -0.43
CA ALA A 124 1.72 -11.54 -1.42
C ALA A 124 3.22 -11.79 -1.70
N MET A 125 4.10 -10.93 -1.17
CA MET A 125 5.54 -10.95 -1.50
C MET A 125 6.39 -11.74 -0.51
N GLY A 126 5.82 -12.11 0.64
CA GLY A 126 6.56 -12.67 1.77
C GLY A 126 7.36 -11.62 2.54
N GLU A 127 7.51 -11.85 3.86
CA GLU A 127 8.07 -10.87 4.80
C GLU A 127 9.51 -10.40 4.46
N PRO A 128 10.47 -11.26 4.07
CA PRO A 128 11.83 -10.80 3.77
C PRO A 128 11.91 -9.83 2.57
N LEU A 129 11.07 -10.02 1.55
CA LEU A 129 11.00 -9.10 0.41
C LEU A 129 10.26 -7.83 0.77
N ALA A 130 9.18 -7.93 1.54
CA ALA A 130 8.44 -6.79 2.05
C ALA A 130 9.32 -5.84 2.88
N ILE A 131 10.20 -6.36 3.75
CA ILE A 131 11.18 -5.58 4.53
C ILE A 131 12.11 -4.78 3.60
N LYS A 132 12.64 -5.41 2.55
CA LYS A 132 13.50 -4.71 1.57
C LYS A 132 12.76 -3.58 0.86
N ILE A 133 11.49 -3.82 0.50
CA ILE A 133 10.65 -2.80 -0.12
C ILE A 133 10.40 -1.66 0.85
N ILE A 134 10.01 -1.93 2.10
CA ILE A 134 9.81 -0.92 3.15
C ILE A 134 11.05 -0.03 3.32
N ASP A 135 12.23 -0.64 3.43
CA ASP A 135 13.49 0.09 3.57
C ASP A 135 13.74 1.04 2.39
N ASN A 136 13.54 0.55 1.19
CA ASN A 136 13.74 1.33 -0.02
C ASN A 136 12.70 2.46 -0.14
N LEU A 137 11.42 2.16 0.05
CA LEU A 137 10.36 3.17 0.04
C LEU A 137 10.63 4.27 1.08
N TYR A 138 11.03 3.89 2.30
CA TYR A 138 11.37 4.87 3.32
C TYR A 138 12.58 5.72 2.94
N ALA A 139 13.57 5.18 2.23
CA ALA A 139 14.71 5.97 1.74
C ALA A 139 14.30 7.04 0.70
N HIS A 140 13.23 6.80 -0.07
CA HIS A 140 12.76 7.69 -1.14
C HIS A 140 11.70 8.72 -0.71
N CYS A 141 11.14 8.64 0.49
CA CYS A 141 10.24 9.68 1.00
C CYS A 141 11.00 10.81 1.72
N THR A 142 10.46 12.04 1.68
CA THR A 142 11.00 13.20 2.39
C THR A 142 10.27 13.48 3.71
N LEU A 143 8.99 13.14 3.81
CA LEU A 143 8.19 13.25 5.04
C LEU A 143 7.92 11.91 5.69
N GLY A 144 7.41 10.93 4.95
CA GLY A 144 7.12 9.64 5.55
C GLY A 144 6.59 8.57 4.59
N LEU A 145 6.49 7.36 5.14
CA LEU A 145 5.96 6.16 4.51
C LEU A 145 4.80 5.62 5.36
N ALA A 146 3.64 5.43 4.75
CA ALA A 146 2.49 4.76 5.35
C ALA A 146 2.25 3.40 4.65
N PHE A 147 2.22 2.32 5.41
CA PHE A 147 1.93 0.99 4.87
C PHE A 147 1.14 0.14 5.84
N ASN A 148 0.45 -0.88 5.30
CA ASN A 148 -0.24 -1.88 6.09
C ASN A 148 0.12 -3.30 5.64
N PHE A 149 -0.13 -4.24 6.52
CA PHE A 149 0.06 -5.65 6.29
C PHE A 149 -0.87 -6.49 7.17
N LEU A 150 -1.08 -7.75 6.81
CA LEU A 150 -1.83 -8.70 7.63
C LEU A 150 -1.03 -9.11 8.85
N SER A 151 -1.58 -8.85 10.03
CA SER A 151 -0.91 -9.09 11.32
C SER A 151 -1.03 -10.54 11.77
N ASP A 152 0.06 -11.14 12.25
CA ASP A 152 0.06 -12.42 12.97
C ASP A 152 -0.63 -12.33 14.35
N GLN A 153 -0.85 -11.10 14.86
CA GLN A 153 -1.55 -10.80 16.10
C GLN A 153 -3.06 -10.60 15.92
N SER A 154 -3.62 -11.05 14.77
CA SER A 154 -5.05 -11.01 14.51
C SER A 154 -5.85 -11.76 15.58
N ARG A 155 -7.01 -11.21 15.95
CA ARG A 155 -7.98 -11.87 16.85
C ARG A 155 -9.04 -12.65 16.11
N ARG A 156 -9.03 -12.62 14.77
CA ARG A 156 -9.92 -13.45 13.95
C ARG A 156 -9.54 -14.92 14.07
N ASP A 157 -10.53 -15.79 13.96
CA ASP A 157 -10.30 -17.23 13.88
C ASP A 157 -9.41 -17.53 12.66
N PRO A 158 -8.24 -18.18 12.83
CA PRO A 158 -7.36 -18.54 11.73
C PRO A 158 -8.02 -19.39 10.63
N ASN A 159 -9.11 -20.10 10.97
CA ASN A 159 -9.84 -20.94 10.03
C ASN A 159 -11.04 -20.24 9.38
N SER A 160 -11.30 -18.98 9.72
CA SER A 160 -12.50 -18.25 9.25
C SER A 160 -12.40 -17.81 7.80
N GLU A 161 -11.18 -17.70 7.25
CA GLU A 161 -10.95 -17.19 5.89
C GLU A 161 -9.66 -17.79 5.29
N SER A 162 -9.66 -18.01 3.99
CA SER A 162 -8.42 -18.24 3.23
C SER A 162 -7.70 -16.91 3.05
N LEU A 163 -6.41 -16.88 3.36
CA LEU A 163 -5.58 -15.70 3.14
C LEU A 163 -4.87 -15.72 1.79
N GLU A 164 -4.83 -16.86 1.11
CA GLU A 164 -4.11 -16.97 -0.16
C GLU A 164 -4.62 -15.95 -1.20
N PRO A 165 -3.71 -15.28 -1.89
CA PRO A 165 -2.25 -15.45 -1.94
C PRO A 165 -1.47 -14.68 -0.85
N ALA A 166 -2.15 -14.01 0.07
CA ALA A 166 -1.54 -13.21 1.11
C ALA A 166 -1.06 -14.07 2.29
N SER A 167 -0.09 -13.56 3.03
CA SER A 167 0.38 -14.15 4.28
C SER A 167 0.43 -13.11 5.40
N ARG A 168 0.33 -13.58 6.66
CA ARG A 168 0.51 -12.73 7.83
C ARG A 168 1.99 -12.53 8.10
N PHE A 169 2.35 -11.31 8.50
CA PHE A 169 3.73 -10.98 8.90
C PHE A 169 3.86 -10.94 10.41
N HIS A 170 5.07 -11.17 10.89
CA HIS A 170 5.43 -11.07 12.30
C HIS A 170 5.43 -9.59 12.73
N THR A 171 4.31 -9.14 13.28
CA THR A 171 4.01 -7.74 13.57
C THR A 171 5.06 -7.09 14.46
N VAL A 172 5.49 -7.78 15.53
CA VAL A 172 6.52 -7.27 16.45
C VAL A 172 7.86 -7.14 15.73
N GLY A 173 8.24 -8.11 14.90
CA GLY A 173 9.49 -8.06 14.11
C GLY A 173 9.52 -6.90 13.11
N ILE A 174 8.41 -6.65 12.40
CA ILE A 174 8.30 -5.48 11.51
C ILE A 174 8.42 -4.18 12.31
N LEU A 175 7.75 -4.08 13.47
CA LEU A 175 7.82 -2.89 14.33
C LEU A 175 9.24 -2.66 14.86
N GLU A 176 9.92 -3.69 15.32
CA GLU A 176 11.32 -3.62 15.75
C GLU A 176 12.23 -3.15 14.60
N HIS A 177 12.02 -3.67 13.40
CA HIS A 177 12.80 -3.30 12.22
C HIS A 177 12.64 -1.81 11.88
N VAL A 178 11.41 -1.29 11.82
CA VAL A 178 11.17 0.11 11.44
C VAL A 178 11.66 1.09 12.52
N LEU A 179 11.61 0.70 13.81
CA LEU A 179 12.16 1.50 14.91
C LEU A 179 13.69 1.65 14.86
N GLN A 180 14.40 0.73 14.20
CA GLN A 180 15.83 0.88 13.92
C GLN A 180 16.12 1.96 12.86
N LYS A 181 15.14 2.30 12.01
CA LYS A 181 15.28 3.29 10.95
C LYS A 181 14.90 4.71 11.42
N THR A 182 13.90 4.81 12.28
CA THR A 182 13.42 6.07 12.84
C THR A 182 12.72 5.84 14.18
N PRO A 183 12.88 6.76 15.17
CA PRO A 183 12.07 6.72 16.38
C PRO A 183 10.65 7.27 16.17
N HIS A 184 10.38 7.89 15.00
CA HIS A 184 9.10 8.53 14.70
C HIS A 184 8.18 7.56 13.98
N VAL A 185 7.58 6.63 14.74
CA VAL A 185 6.71 5.57 14.25
C VAL A 185 5.34 5.69 14.92
N ALA A 186 4.28 5.76 14.13
CA ALA A 186 2.93 5.52 14.57
C ALA A 186 2.52 4.09 14.16
N PHE A 187 1.89 3.37 15.10
CA PHE A 187 1.44 1.99 14.90
C PHE A 187 0.01 1.84 15.39
N THR A 188 -0.81 1.12 14.64
CA THR A 188 -2.12 0.67 15.10
C THR A 188 -2.53 -0.64 14.43
N GLN A 189 -3.25 -1.46 15.17
CA GLN A 189 -4.03 -2.61 14.67
C GLN A 189 -5.41 -2.67 15.36
N THR A 190 -5.95 -1.51 15.77
CA THR A 190 -7.20 -1.43 16.53
C THR A 190 -8.44 -1.56 15.66
N TYR A 191 -8.28 -1.71 14.36
CA TYR A 191 -9.35 -1.85 13.37
C TYR A 191 -9.41 -3.28 12.82
N MET A 192 -10.57 -3.68 12.29
CA MET A 192 -10.78 -5.01 11.68
C MET A 192 -10.32 -6.17 12.57
N GLU A 193 -10.57 -6.07 13.89
CA GLU A 193 -10.21 -7.08 14.91
C GLU A 193 -8.70 -7.41 14.94
N GLY A 194 -7.86 -6.43 14.62
CA GLY A 194 -6.42 -6.61 14.52
C GLY A 194 -5.98 -7.45 13.31
N HIS A 195 -6.87 -7.65 12.33
CA HIS A 195 -6.55 -8.38 11.10
C HIS A 195 -5.40 -7.75 10.34
N ASP A 196 -5.41 -6.41 10.28
CA ASP A 196 -4.36 -5.60 9.70
C ASP A 196 -3.60 -4.82 10.78
N ALA A 197 -2.32 -4.62 10.54
CA ALA A 197 -1.47 -3.65 11.20
C ALA A 197 -1.13 -2.53 10.22
N THR A 198 -1.20 -1.29 10.71
CA THR A 198 -0.73 -0.10 9.97
C THR A 198 0.45 0.51 10.70
N ILE A 199 1.48 0.85 9.94
CA ILE A 199 2.66 1.59 10.38
C ILE A 199 2.81 2.85 9.52
N VAL A 200 3.07 3.97 10.20
CA VAL A 200 3.50 5.22 9.56
C VAL A 200 4.85 5.61 10.13
N MET A 201 5.85 5.66 9.26
CA MET A 201 7.22 6.06 9.57
C MET A 201 7.42 7.49 9.08
N THR A 202 7.94 8.40 9.92
CA THR A 202 8.24 9.76 9.48
C THR A 202 9.71 10.12 9.65
N LYS A 203 10.19 11.09 8.85
CA LYS A 203 11.58 11.60 8.93
C LYS A 203 11.79 12.45 10.15
N ASN A 204 10.77 13.20 10.55
CA ASN A 204 10.77 14.10 11.71
C ASN A 204 9.53 13.81 12.57
N LYS A 205 9.51 14.37 13.78
CA LYS A 205 8.34 14.33 14.65
C LYS A 205 7.14 14.94 13.89
N LEU A 206 6.02 14.23 13.85
CA LEU A 206 4.78 14.76 13.32
C LEU A 206 4.36 15.94 14.21
N ASP A 207 4.15 17.12 13.62
CA ASP A 207 3.48 18.21 14.32
C ASP A 207 2.04 17.79 14.57
N GLN A 208 1.65 17.74 15.84
CA GLN A 208 0.30 17.38 16.31
C GLN A 208 -0.64 18.55 16.11
#